data_b1eb8a18a1e663d040024c621688a069
#
_entry.id   b1eb8a18a1e663d040024c621688a069
#
_cell.length_a   1.000
_cell.length_b   1.000
_cell.length_c   1.000
_cell.angle_alpha   90.00
_cell.angle_beta   90.00
_cell.angle_gamma   90.00
#
_symmetry.space_group_name_H-M   'P 1'
#
loop_
_entity.id
_entity.type
_entity.pdbx_description
1 polymer ?
#
loop_
_entity_poly.entity_id
_entity_poly.type
_entity_poly.pdbx_seq_one_letter_code
_entity_poly.pdbx_strand_id
1 'polypeptide(L)'
;MERLKAALQDCDVVVIGAGAGLSTAAGFVYTGERFENYFSDFAKKYGIKDMYSGGFYPFATPEEHWAYWSRYIYINRYMDAPKPVYDDLLKLVNGKDYFVITTNVDHCFQKAGFDKKRLFYTQGDYGLFQCSEPCCQETFDNEAVIREMVKWQENMKVPTELLPTCPHCGKPLTMNLRSDNKFVEDKGWHRAAERYENFLRTREGQKILFLELGVGYNTPVIIKYPFWQMTAKNPNAIYACINQGQAVCPQEIQQRSICMNADVGYIVSLAV
;
A
#
# COMPACT_ATOMS: atom_id res chain seq x y z
N MET A 1 -4.01 21.91 -12.21
CA MET A 1 -5.31 21.22 -12.15
C MET A 1 -5.95 21.04 -13.53
N GLU A 2 -6.13 22.09 -14.33
CA GLU A 2 -6.75 22.02 -15.67
C GLU A 2 -6.21 20.88 -16.54
N ARG A 3 -4.87 20.79 -16.66
CA ARG A 3 -4.22 19.73 -17.44
C ARG A 3 -4.54 18.32 -16.91
N LEU A 4 -4.62 18.12 -15.59
CA LEU A 4 -4.96 16.83 -15.00
C LEU A 4 -6.42 16.46 -15.29
N LYS A 5 -7.35 17.41 -15.13
CA LYS A 5 -8.77 17.21 -15.44
C LYS A 5 -8.97 16.88 -16.93
N ALA A 6 -8.29 17.63 -17.80
CA ALA A 6 -8.34 17.35 -19.26
C ALA A 6 -7.78 15.95 -19.57
N ALA A 7 -6.65 15.54 -18.98
CA ALA A 7 -6.09 14.21 -19.19
C ALA A 7 -7.01 13.10 -18.68
N LEU A 8 -7.66 13.29 -17.53
CA LEU A 8 -8.67 12.36 -17.00
C LEU A 8 -9.91 12.26 -17.89
N GLN A 9 -10.33 13.35 -18.52
CA GLN A 9 -11.47 13.34 -19.44
C GLN A 9 -11.15 12.68 -20.79
N ASP A 10 -9.96 12.94 -21.34
CA ASP A 10 -9.58 12.50 -22.69
C ASP A 10 -9.01 11.07 -22.74
N CYS A 11 -8.56 10.51 -21.61
CA CYS A 11 -8.00 9.16 -21.59
C CYS A 11 -9.06 8.06 -21.72
N ASP A 12 -8.73 7.00 -22.47
CA ASP A 12 -9.52 5.78 -22.57
C ASP A 12 -9.33 4.91 -21.31
N VAL A 13 -8.13 4.94 -20.72
CA VAL A 13 -7.69 4.05 -19.66
C VAL A 13 -6.93 4.83 -18.58
N VAL A 14 -7.17 4.50 -17.31
CA VAL A 14 -6.39 5.00 -16.18
C VAL A 14 -5.64 3.86 -15.49
N VAL A 15 -4.32 3.97 -15.38
CA VAL A 15 -3.52 3.06 -14.55
C VAL A 15 -3.04 3.84 -13.33
N ILE A 16 -3.60 3.50 -12.16
CA ILE A 16 -3.23 4.11 -10.90
C ILE A 16 -2.03 3.38 -10.31
N GLY A 17 -0.95 4.11 -10.03
CA GLY A 17 0.20 3.62 -9.28
C GLY A 17 0.25 4.31 -7.92
N ALA A 18 0.08 3.57 -6.83
CA ALA A 18 -0.02 4.15 -5.49
C ALA A 18 1.08 3.68 -4.55
N GLY A 19 1.70 4.64 -3.85
CA GLY A 19 2.68 4.40 -2.79
C GLY A 19 2.26 5.00 -1.45
N ALA A 20 3.15 4.93 -0.46
CA ALA A 20 2.89 5.32 0.93
C ALA A 20 2.36 6.76 1.10
N GLY A 21 2.72 7.68 0.19
CA GLY A 21 2.22 9.06 0.23
C GLY A 21 0.70 9.17 0.07
N LEU A 22 0.05 8.23 -0.64
CA LEU A 22 -1.42 8.18 -0.72
C LEU A 22 -2.02 7.81 0.64
N SER A 23 -1.49 6.81 1.33
CA SER A 23 -1.94 6.40 2.67
C SER A 23 -1.68 7.51 3.70
N THR A 24 -0.53 8.18 3.60
CA THR A 24 -0.21 9.36 4.44
C THR A 24 -1.23 10.47 4.23
N ALA A 25 -1.60 10.78 3.00
CA ALA A 25 -2.64 11.76 2.67
C ALA A 25 -4.02 11.36 3.23
N ALA A 26 -4.32 10.05 3.29
CA ALA A 26 -5.53 9.51 3.92
C ALA A 26 -5.48 9.52 5.46
N GLY A 27 -4.36 9.94 6.06
CA GLY A 27 -4.20 10.08 7.51
C GLY A 27 -3.45 8.92 8.19
N PHE A 28 -2.92 7.95 7.46
CA PHE A 28 -2.06 6.91 8.00
C PHE A 28 -0.62 7.42 8.18
N VAL A 29 -0.47 8.37 9.09
CA VAL A 29 0.81 8.98 9.46
C VAL A 29 1.50 8.11 10.52
N TYR A 30 2.80 7.89 10.39
CA TYR A 30 3.58 7.02 11.30
C TYR A 30 4.25 7.77 12.45
N THR A 31 4.11 9.09 12.50
CA THR A 31 4.73 9.99 13.49
C THR A 31 3.68 10.88 14.17
N GLY A 32 4.10 11.69 15.14
CA GLY A 32 3.27 12.68 15.83
C GLY A 32 2.13 12.07 16.63
N GLU A 33 1.02 12.78 16.70
CA GLU A 33 -0.14 12.45 17.55
C GLU A 33 -0.62 10.99 17.38
N ARG A 34 -0.67 10.49 16.14
CA ARG A 34 -1.11 9.12 15.89
C ARG A 34 -0.15 8.08 16.49
N PHE A 35 1.16 8.31 16.42
CA PHE A 35 2.14 7.46 17.08
C PHE A 35 2.03 7.58 18.61
N GLU A 36 1.91 8.77 19.13
CA GLU A 36 1.78 9.01 20.58
C GLU A 36 0.54 8.34 21.15
N ASN A 37 -0.61 8.42 20.47
CA ASN A 37 -1.86 7.83 20.94
C ASN A 37 -1.82 6.28 21.02
N TYR A 38 -1.07 5.63 20.16
CA TYR A 38 -1.08 4.16 20.08
C TYR A 38 0.19 3.49 20.59
N PHE A 39 1.31 4.21 20.70
CA PHE A 39 2.63 3.63 21.01
C PHE A 39 3.43 4.40 22.06
N SER A 40 2.80 5.28 22.84
CA SER A 40 3.51 6.07 23.88
C SER A 40 4.18 5.20 24.94
N ASP A 41 3.60 4.03 25.27
CA ASP A 41 4.17 3.05 26.19
C ASP A 41 5.44 2.39 25.58
N PHE A 42 5.40 2.02 24.31
CA PHE A 42 6.55 1.50 23.58
C PHE A 42 7.63 2.56 23.39
N ALA A 43 7.25 3.80 23.05
CA ALA A 43 8.18 4.92 22.98
C ALA A 43 8.93 5.13 24.29
N LYS A 44 8.21 5.12 25.42
CA LYS A 44 8.78 5.31 26.75
C LYS A 44 9.70 4.17 27.17
N LYS A 45 9.34 2.92 26.90
CA LYS A 45 10.11 1.75 27.32
C LYS A 45 11.32 1.48 26.45
N TYR A 46 11.16 1.60 25.12
CA TYR A 46 12.15 1.15 24.13
C TYR A 46 12.84 2.31 23.39
N GLY A 47 12.43 3.56 23.61
CA GLY A 47 13.00 4.72 22.90
C GLY A 47 12.60 4.80 21.42
N ILE A 48 11.54 4.11 21.01
CA ILE A 48 11.01 4.12 19.64
C ILE A 48 10.43 5.50 19.35
N LYS A 49 10.76 6.09 18.19
CA LYS A 49 10.40 7.47 17.84
C LYS A 49 9.24 7.57 16.82
N ASP A 50 8.95 6.50 16.10
CA ASP A 50 7.89 6.43 15.11
C ASP A 50 7.47 4.97 14.84
N MET A 51 6.33 4.77 14.19
CA MET A 51 5.80 3.43 13.93
C MET A 51 6.71 2.61 13.02
N TYR A 52 7.34 3.24 12.02
CA TYR A 52 8.15 2.52 11.04
C TYR A 52 9.42 1.95 11.69
N SER A 53 10.17 2.79 12.40
CA SER A 53 11.39 2.36 13.12
C SER A 53 11.09 1.30 14.17
N GLY A 54 9.94 1.42 14.85
CA GLY A 54 9.49 0.44 15.85
C GLY A 54 9.19 -0.93 15.25
N GLY A 55 8.78 -1.02 14.00
CA GLY A 55 8.57 -2.29 13.29
C GLY A 55 9.85 -3.12 13.12
N PHE A 56 11.02 -2.47 13.14
CA PHE A 56 12.33 -3.13 13.06
C PHE A 56 13.03 -3.26 14.41
N TYR A 57 12.37 -2.87 15.51
CA TYR A 57 12.96 -2.99 16.83
C TYR A 57 13.14 -4.47 17.23
N PRO A 58 14.32 -4.89 17.71
CA PRO A 58 14.59 -6.27 18.09
C PRO A 58 14.02 -6.59 19.47
N PHE A 59 12.71 -6.79 19.56
CA PHE A 59 12.02 -7.14 20.80
C PHE A 59 12.61 -8.42 21.41
N ALA A 60 12.71 -8.47 22.75
CA ALA A 60 13.34 -9.58 23.45
C ALA A 60 12.52 -10.88 23.39
N THR A 61 11.20 -10.79 23.27
CA THR A 61 10.31 -11.95 23.21
C THR A 61 9.28 -11.85 22.08
N PRO A 62 8.77 -12.98 21.58
CA PRO A 62 7.68 -12.99 20.60
C PRO A 62 6.42 -12.27 21.10
N GLU A 63 6.11 -12.34 22.40
CA GLU A 63 4.97 -11.68 22.98
C GLU A 63 5.08 -10.15 22.88
N GLU A 64 6.28 -9.58 23.12
CA GLU A 64 6.55 -8.15 22.95
C GLU A 64 6.48 -7.74 21.47
N HIS A 65 7.06 -8.53 20.59
CA HIS A 65 7.02 -8.33 19.16
C HIS A 65 5.57 -8.27 18.65
N TRP A 66 4.75 -9.24 19.05
CA TRP A 66 3.35 -9.29 18.62
C TRP A 66 2.46 -8.27 19.32
N ALA A 67 2.81 -7.81 20.52
CA ALA A 67 2.11 -6.68 21.15
C ALA A 67 2.30 -5.39 20.35
N TYR A 68 3.50 -5.15 19.82
CA TYR A 68 3.76 -4.02 18.94
C TYR A 68 3.05 -4.20 17.59
N TRP A 69 3.30 -5.31 16.90
CA TRP A 69 2.80 -5.55 15.55
C TRP A 69 1.28 -5.73 15.49
N SER A 70 0.64 -6.29 16.49
CA SER A 70 -0.82 -6.38 16.53
C SER A 70 -1.48 -5.00 16.56
N ARG A 71 -0.98 -4.07 17.38
CA ARG A 71 -1.46 -2.68 17.36
C ARG A 71 -1.19 -2.01 16.01
N TYR A 72 0.01 -2.20 15.48
CA TYR A 72 0.41 -1.63 14.19
C TYR A 72 -0.53 -2.11 13.08
N ILE A 73 -0.77 -3.41 12.99
CA ILE A 73 -1.68 -4.01 12.01
C ILE A 73 -3.11 -3.49 12.25
N TYR A 74 -3.58 -3.51 13.50
CA TYR A 74 -4.94 -3.12 13.83
C TYR A 74 -5.26 -1.69 13.34
N ILE A 75 -4.41 -0.73 13.66
CA ILE A 75 -4.65 0.68 13.32
C ILE A 75 -4.44 1.00 11.84
N ASN A 76 -3.57 0.24 11.13
CA ASN A 76 -3.28 0.51 9.71
C ASN A 76 -4.10 -0.35 8.74
N ARG A 77 -4.68 -1.46 9.22
CA ARG A 77 -5.41 -2.41 8.38
C ARG A 77 -6.89 -2.50 8.72
N TYR A 78 -7.22 -2.51 10.02
CA TYR A 78 -8.57 -2.77 10.48
C TYR A 78 -9.36 -1.53 10.90
N MET A 79 -8.70 -0.43 11.25
CA MET A 79 -9.35 0.86 11.42
C MET A 79 -9.59 1.54 10.07
N ASP A 80 -10.59 2.39 10.01
CA ASP A 80 -10.88 3.17 8.80
C ASP A 80 -9.87 4.30 8.60
N ALA A 81 -9.68 4.68 7.34
CA ALA A 81 -8.83 5.81 7.02
C ALA A 81 -9.45 7.11 7.58
N PRO A 82 -8.65 7.96 8.25
CA PRO A 82 -9.18 9.21 8.82
C PRO A 82 -9.77 10.20 7.80
N LYS A 83 -9.34 10.11 6.53
CA LYS A 83 -9.78 11.00 5.45
C LYS A 83 -10.27 10.20 4.24
N PRO A 84 -11.26 10.69 3.47
CA PRO A 84 -11.92 9.94 2.40
C PRO A 84 -11.13 9.94 1.07
N VAL A 85 -9.80 9.96 1.11
CA VAL A 85 -8.94 10.09 -0.09
C VAL A 85 -9.15 8.93 -1.07
N TYR A 86 -9.32 7.71 -0.56
CA TYR A 86 -9.55 6.53 -1.38
C TYR A 86 -10.96 6.50 -1.97
N ASP A 87 -11.97 6.97 -1.23
CA ASP A 87 -13.35 7.11 -1.72
C ASP A 87 -13.43 8.14 -2.84
N ASP A 88 -12.75 9.28 -2.69
CA ASP A 88 -12.66 10.31 -3.71
C ASP A 88 -11.90 9.80 -4.94
N LEU A 89 -10.82 9.05 -4.75
CA LEU A 89 -10.09 8.44 -5.86
C LEU A 89 -10.97 7.42 -6.61
N LEU A 90 -11.80 6.64 -5.92
CA LEU A 90 -12.76 5.74 -6.56
C LEU A 90 -13.79 6.51 -7.40
N LYS A 91 -14.35 7.60 -6.86
CA LYS A 91 -15.27 8.48 -7.61
C LYS A 91 -14.62 9.00 -8.89
N LEU A 92 -13.34 9.41 -8.81
CA LEU A 92 -12.58 9.96 -9.93
C LEU A 92 -12.46 8.99 -11.10
N VAL A 93 -12.38 7.68 -10.83
CA VAL A 93 -12.23 6.63 -11.86
C VAL A 93 -13.50 5.83 -12.09
N ASN A 94 -14.61 6.21 -11.42
CA ASN A 94 -15.88 5.55 -11.62
C ASN A 94 -16.35 5.68 -13.07
N GLY A 95 -16.76 4.55 -13.67
CA GLY A 95 -17.16 4.50 -15.08
C GLY A 95 -16.00 4.50 -16.08
N LYS A 96 -14.74 4.55 -15.63
CA LYS A 96 -13.56 4.44 -16.49
C LYS A 96 -13.02 3.01 -16.53
N ASP A 97 -12.30 2.70 -17.61
CA ASP A 97 -11.49 1.49 -17.65
C ASP A 97 -10.21 1.74 -16.88
N TYR A 98 -10.09 1.17 -15.67
CA TYR A 98 -8.94 1.42 -14.79
C TYR A 98 -8.31 0.14 -14.26
N PHE A 99 -7.07 0.26 -13.85
CA PHE A 99 -6.38 -0.73 -13.03
C PHE A 99 -5.52 -0.04 -11.96
N VAL A 100 -5.40 -0.66 -10.79
CA VAL A 100 -4.57 -0.17 -9.67
C VAL A 100 -3.41 -1.12 -9.43
N ILE A 101 -2.19 -0.59 -9.45
CA ILE A 101 -1.01 -1.24 -8.89
C ILE A 101 -0.55 -0.45 -7.66
N THR A 102 -0.30 -1.14 -6.53
CA THR A 102 0.10 -0.45 -5.31
C THR A 102 1.19 -1.20 -4.55
N THR A 103 2.07 -0.44 -3.91
CA THR A 103 3.02 -0.95 -2.91
C THR A 103 2.49 -0.82 -1.48
N ASN A 104 1.29 -0.24 -1.30
CA ASN A 104 0.64 -0.13 0.00
C ASN A 104 0.05 -1.48 0.44
N VAL A 105 0.14 -1.75 1.73
CA VAL A 105 -0.25 -3.01 2.37
C VAL A 105 -1.41 -2.84 3.37
N ASP A 106 -2.05 -1.67 3.38
CA ASP A 106 -3.08 -1.23 4.32
C ASP A 106 -4.51 -1.63 3.93
N HIS A 107 -4.70 -2.17 2.72
CA HIS A 107 -6.00 -2.60 2.19
C HIS A 107 -7.02 -1.47 1.92
N CYS A 108 -6.58 -0.23 1.88
CA CYS A 108 -7.49 0.91 1.74
C CYS A 108 -8.26 0.94 0.42
N PHE A 109 -7.66 0.48 -0.68
CA PHE A 109 -8.35 0.34 -1.96
C PHE A 109 -9.55 -0.60 -1.87
N GLN A 110 -9.37 -1.77 -1.24
CA GLN A 110 -10.45 -2.75 -1.09
C GLN A 110 -11.54 -2.22 -0.15
N LYS A 111 -11.17 -1.54 0.95
CA LYS A 111 -12.12 -0.92 1.89
C LYS A 111 -12.95 0.18 1.24
N ALA A 112 -12.38 0.97 0.35
CA ALA A 112 -13.06 1.99 -0.43
C ALA A 112 -13.97 1.41 -1.54
N GLY A 113 -13.92 0.09 -1.80
CA GLY A 113 -14.78 -0.57 -2.77
C GLY A 113 -14.21 -0.67 -4.19
N PHE A 114 -12.90 -0.50 -4.39
CA PHE A 114 -12.28 -0.80 -5.68
C PHE A 114 -12.44 -2.28 -6.04
N ASP A 115 -12.72 -2.57 -7.30
CA ASP A 115 -12.86 -3.95 -7.79
C ASP A 115 -11.54 -4.72 -7.60
N LYS A 116 -11.58 -5.77 -6.78
CA LYS A 116 -10.44 -6.65 -6.52
C LYS A 116 -9.83 -7.25 -7.79
N LYS A 117 -10.62 -7.41 -8.85
CA LYS A 117 -10.13 -7.90 -10.15
C LYS A 117 -9.28 -6.86 -10.89
N ARG A 118 -9.39 -5.60 -10.51
CA ARG A 118 -8.67 -4.44 -11.06
C ARG A 118 -7.61 -3.90 -10.10
N LEU A 119 -7.12 -4.74 -9.18
CA LEU A 119 -6.19 -4.36 -8.14
C LEU A 119 -5.05 -5.38 -8.01
N PHE A 120 -3.80 -4.87 -7.99
CA PHE A 120 -2.60 -5.64 -7.67
C PHE A 120 -1.81 -4.93 -6.56
N TYR A 121 -1.82 -5.49 -5.35
CA TYR A 121 -1.00 -5.07 -4.21
C TYR A 121 0.25 -5.93 -4.15
N THR A 122 1.39 -5.36 -4.50
CA THR A 122 2.61 -6.10 -4.84
C THR A 122 3.46 -6.52 -3.65
N GLN A 123 3.30 -5.84 -2.51
CA GLN A 123 4.16 -5.97 -1.32
C GLN A 123 3.52 -6.75 -0.17
N GLY A 124 2.36 -7.39 -0.40
CA GLY A 124 1.59 -8.10 0.61
C GLY A 124 0.46 -7.28 1.22
N ASP A 125 -0.03 -7.73 2.38
CA ASP A 125 -1.16 -7.11 3.10
C ASP A 125 -0.94 -7.30 4.61
N TYR A 126 -1.13 -6.25 5.41
CA TYR A 126 -1.09 -6.36 6.88
C TYR A 126 -2.12 -7.36 7.44
N GLY A 127 -3.16 -7.67 6.70
CA GLY A 127 -4.18 -8.64 7.07
C GLY A 127 -3.81 -10.10 6.80
N LEU A 128 -2.59 -10.37 6.33
CA LEU A 128 -2.15 -11.72 5.98
C LEU A 128 -0.91 -12.14 6.76
N PHE A 129 -0.92 -13.38 7.23
CA PHE A 129 0.26 -14.09 7.70
C PHE A 129 0.82 -15.03 6.64
N GLN A 130 2.10 -15.35 6.79
CA GLN A 130 2.81 -16.41 6.09
C GLN A 130 3.69 -17.20 7.05
N CYS A 131 4.13 -18.40 6.66
CA CYS A 131 5.14 -19.13 7.44
C CYS A 131 6.47 -18.33 7.44
N SER A 132 7.09 -18.16 8.61
CA SER A 132 8.39 -17.47 8.75
C SER A 132 9.53 -18.19 8.03
N GLU A 133 9.39 -19.51 7.84
CA GLU A 133 10.25 -20.35 7.01
C GLU A 133 9.36 -20.96 5.92
N PRO A 134 9.16 -20.33 4.76
CA PRO A 134 8.11 -20.66 3.82
C PRO A 134 8.07 -22.15 3.45
N CYS A 135 7.25 -22.91 4.18
CA CYS A 135 7.05 -24.36 3.94
C CYS A 135 5.97 -24.62 2.90
N CYS A 136 5.19 -23.61 2.58
CA CYS A 136 4.12 -23.61 1.57
C CYS A 136 3.98 -22.24 0.94
N GLN A 137 3.27 -22.16 -0.20
CA GLN A 137 2.96 -20.91 -0.89
C GLN A 137 1.54 -20.44 -0.55
N GLU A 138 1.23 -20.40 0.75
CA GLU A 138 -0.08 -20.00 1.27
C GLU A 138 0.04 -18.85 2.24
N THR A 139 -0.96 -17.98 2.22
CA THR A 139 -1.16 -16.90 3.18
C THR A 139 -2.41 -17.17 4.02
N PHE A 140 -2.43 -16.66 5.25
CA PHE A 140 -3.49 -16.91 6.22
C PHE A 140 -4.07 -15.58 6.69
N ASP A 141 -5.40 -15.48 6.76
CA ASP A 141 -6.09 -14.34 7.36
C ASP A 141 -5.72 -14.21 8.84
N ASN A 142 -5.52 -12.96 9.30
CA ASN A 142 -5.07 -12.71 10.66
C ASN A 142 -6.04 -11.84 11.49
N GLU A 143 -7.18 -11.43 10.94
CA GLU A 143 -8.05 -10.45 11.61
C GLU A 143 -8.47 -10.89 13.02
N ALA A 144 -8.95 -12.12 13.15
CA ALA A 144 -9.46 -12.62 14.42
C ALA A 144 -8.37 -12.60 15.51
N VAL A 145 -7.19 -13.16 15.22
CA VAL A 145 -6.10 -13.23 16.20
C VAL A 145 -5.51 -11.85 16.50
N ILE A 146 -5.41 -10.95 15.51
CA ILE A 146 -4.94 -9.58 15.74
C ILE A 146 -5.87 -8.82 16.68
N ARG A 147 -7.20 -8.96 16.49
CA ARG A 147 -8.18 -8.34 17.39
C ARG A 147 -8.07 -8.87 18.83
N GLU A 148 -7.90 -10.18 19.00
CA GLU A 148 -7.68 -10.80 20.32
C GLU A 148 -6.35 -10.33 20.94
N MET A 149 -5.24 -10.26 20.17
CA MET A 149 -3.97 -9.74 20.64
C MET A 149 -4.08 -8.30 21.15
N VAL A 150 -4.76 -7.42 20.42
CA VAL A 150 -4.97 -6.02 20.84
C VAL A 150 -5.81 -5.93 22.10
N LYS A 151 -6.83 -6.78 22.21
CA LYS A 151 -7.76 -6.80 23.36
C LYS A 151 -7.11 -7.30 24.65
N TRP A 152 -6.28 -8.33 24.55
CA TRP A 152 -5.77 -9.06 25.71
C TRP A 152 -4.31 -8.78 26.06
N GLN A 153 -3.62 -7.90 25.30
CA GLN A 153 -2.25 -7.54 25.63
C GLN A 153 -2.17 -6.73 26.93
N GLU A 154 -1.23 -7.11 27.78
CA GLU A 154 -0.91 -6.41 29.01
C GLU A 154 0.60 -6.14 29.12
N ASN A 155 0.99 -5.01 29.65
CA ASN A 155 2.40 -4.63 29.85
C ASN A 155 3.26 -4.77 28.56
N MET A 156 2.66 -4.44 27.38
CA MET A 156 3.30 -4.58 26.06
C MET A 156 3.68 -6.05 25.73
N LYS A 157 2.85 -7.00 26.15
CA LYS A 157 2.95 -8.42 25.79
C LYS A 157 1.59 -8.97 25.46
N VAL A 158 1.51 -9.76 24.41
CA VAL A 158 0.32 -10.59 24.13
C VAL A 158 0.37 -11.88 24.94
N PRO A 159 -0.78 -12.50 25.24
CA PRO A 159 -0.81 -13.86 25.78
C PRO A 159 -0.06 -14.84 24.88
N THR A 160 0.74 -15.74 25.44
CA THR A 160 1.58 -16.70 24.68
C THR A 160 0.72 -17.63 23.81
N GLU A 161 -0.48 -17.96 24.23
CA GLU A 161 -1.45 -18.80 23.48
C GLU A 161 -1.96 -18.14 22.20
N LEU A 162 -1.79 -16.82 22.03
CA LEU A 162 -2.15 -16.09 20.81
C LEU A 162 -0.99 -16.00 19.80
N LEU A 163 0.19 -16.50 20.14
CA LEU A 163 1.31 -16.51 19.20
C LEU A 163 1.00 -17.37 17.99
N PRO A 164 1.02 -16.81 16.76
CA PRO A 164 0.54 -17.53 15.59
C PRO A 164 1.56 -18.55 15.10
N THR A 165 1.10 -19.76 14.84
CA THR A 165 1.91 -20.88 14.33
C THR A 165 1.40 -21.39 12.99
N CYS A 166 2.33 -21.80 12.13
CA CYS A 166 2.00 -22.34 10.83
C CYS A 166 1.25 -23.68 10.96
N PRO A 167 0.04 -23.82 10.34
CA PRO A 167 -0.74 -25.05 10.44
C PRO A 167 -0.08 -26.24 9.74
N HIS A 168 0.88 -26.01 8.83
CA HIS A 168 1.55 -27.07 8.09
C HIS A 168 2.79 -27.61 8.81
N CYS A 169 3.60 -26.75 9.44
CA CYS A 169 4.89 -27.16 10.00
C CYS A 169 5.11 -26.80 11.46
N GLY A 170 4.16 -26.10 12.10
CA GLY A 170 4.23 -25.69 13.51
C GLY A 170 5.24 -24.54 13.79
N LYS A 171 5.99 -24.07 12.80
CA LYS A 171 6.89 -22.92 12.97
C LYS A 171 6.10 -21.62 13.14
N PRO A 172 6.69 -20.55 13.71
CA PRO A 172 6.01 -19.26 13.83
C PRO A 172 5.49 -18.74 12.49
N LEU A 173 4.35 -18.07 12.51
CA LEU A 173 3.92 -17.21 11.41
C LEU A 173 4.53 -15.82 11.56
N THR A 174 4.64 -15.13 10.45
CA THR A 174 5.01 -13.70 10.35
C THR A 174 4.05 -12.97 9.41
N MET A 175 4.12 -11.65 9.34
CA MET A 175 3.34 -10.87 8.39
C MET A 175 3.74 -11.23 6.95
N ASN A 176 2.76 -11.30 6.04
CA ASN A 176 3.03 -11.38 4.60
C ASN A 176 3.37 -9.99 4.06
N LEU A 177 4.60 -9.55 4.30
CA LEU A 177 5.16 -8.28 3.85
C LEU A 177 6.48 -8.54 3.14
N ARG A 178 6.68 -7.91 1.99
CA ARG A 178 7.94 -8.05 1.22
C ARG A 178 9.05 -7.21 1.86
N SER A 179 9.66 -7.74 2.90
CA SER A 179 10.82 -7.16 3.60
C SER A 179 12.13 -7.89 3.29
N ASP A 180 12.04 -9.13 2.82
CA ASP A 180 13.19 -9.99 2.49
C ASP A 180 12.85 -10.96 1.35
N ASN A 181 13.73 -11.95 1.12
CA ASN A 181 13.58 -12.98 0.10
C ASN A 181 12.65 -14.14 0.49
N LYS A 182 12.05 -14.11 1.69
CA LYS A 182 11.10 -15.14 2.17
C LYS A 182 9.64 -14.77 1.90
N PHE A 183 9.38 -13.67 1.22
CA PHE A 183 8.03 -13.24 0.88
C PHE A 183 7.28 -14.31 0.08
N VAL A 184 6.10 -14.70 0.56
CA VAL A 184 5.25 -15.69 -0.12
C VAL A 184 4.35 -14.99 -1.12
N GLU A 185 4.55 -15.30 -2.39
CA GLU A 185 3.66 -14.94 -3.49
C GLU A 185 2.64 -16.06 -3.66
N ASP A 186 1.48 -15.94 -3.04
CA ASP A 186 0.44 -16.96 -3.12
C ASP A 186 -0.26 -16.99 -4.49
N LYS A 187 -1.17 -17.96 -4.68
CA LYS A 187 -1.97 -18.05 -5.92
C LYS A 187 -2.79 -16.80 -6.22
N GLY A 188 -3.19 -16.04 -5.18
CA GLY A 188 -3.92 -14.79 -5.31
C GLY A 188 -3.04 -13.69 -5.88
N TRP A 189 -1.82 -13.59 -5.38
CA TRP A 189 -0.80 -12.66 -5.85
C TRP A 189 -0.46 -12.90 -7.33
N HIS A 190 -0.15 -14.13 -7.71
CA HIS A 190 0.16 -14.49 -9.12
C HIS A 190 -1.00 -14.17 -10.06
N ARG A 191 -2.24 -14.48 -9.67
CA ARG A 191 -3.42 -14.14 -10.47
C ARG A 191 -3.63 -12.62 -10.61
N ALA A 192 -3.26 -11.84 -9.58
CA ALA A 192 -3.35 -10.38 -9.65
C ALA A 192 -2.28 -9.80 -10.58
N ALA A 193 -1.05 -10.33 -10.53
CA ALA A 193 0.04 -9.98 -11.43
C ALA A 193 -0.34 -10.27 -12.91
N GLU A 194 -0.84 -11.48 -13.20
CA GLU A 194 -1.30 -11.88 -14.53
C GLU A 194 -2.42 -10.95 -15.07
N ARG A 195 -3.39 -10.58 -14.20
CA ARG A 195 -4.45 -9.64 -14.60
C ARG A 195 -3.89 -8.26 -14.93
N TYR A 196 -2.91 -7.78 -14.17
CA TYR A 196 -2.25 -6.50 -14.42
C TYR A 196 -1.48 -6.50 -15.75
N GLU A 197 -0.67 -7.51 -15.98
CA GLU A 197 0.08 -7.68 -17.24
C GLU A 197 -0.86 -7.78 -18.44
N ASN A 198 -1.91 -8.60 -18.34
CA ASN A 198 -2.91 -8.73 -19.40
C ASN A 198 -3.67 -7.42 -19.65
N PHE A 199 -3.99 -6.67 -18.57
CA PHE A 199 -4.64 -5.37 -18.69
C PHE A 199 -3.78 -4.40 -19.51
N LEU A 200 -2.49 -4.28 -19.20
CA LEU A 200 -1.56 -3.41 -19.93
C LEU A 200 -1.39 -3.87 -21.38
N ARG A 201 -1.18 -5.16 -21.61
CA ARG A 201 -0.96 -5.72 -22.94
C ARG A 201 -2.15 -5.50 -23.89
N THR A 202 -3.37 -5.65 -23.40
CA THR A 202 -4.59 -5.51 -24.20
C THR A 202 -4.98 -4.06 -24.49
N ARG A 203 -4.31 -3.09 -23.88
CA ARG A 203 -4.54 -1.65 -24.03
C ARG A 203 -3.34 -0.90 -24.61
N GLU A 204 -2.38 -1.64 -25.13
CA GLU A 204 -1.22 -1.07 -25.77
C GLU A 204 -1.64 -0.12 -26.92
N GLY A 205 -1.04 1.07 -26.98
CA GLY A 205 -1.35 2.09 -27.99
C GLY A 205 -2.59 2.94 -27.72
N GLN A 206 -3.42 2.63 -26.73
CA GLN A 206 -4.56 3.46 -26.33
C GLN A 206 -4.10 4.74 -25.62
N LYS A 207 -5.01 5.69 -25.41
CA LYS A 207 -4.79 6.88 -24.59
C LYS A 207 -4.79 6.51 -23.10
N ILE A 208 -3.64 6.18 -22.56
CA ILE A 208 -3.47 5.75 -21.16
C ILE A 208 -3.00 6.92 -20.31
N LEU A 209 -3.69 7.18 -19.22
CA LEU A 209 -3.20 8.02 -18.14
C LEU A 209 -2.54 7.13 -17.07
N PHE A 210 -1.22 7.20 -16.95
CA PHE A 210 -0.47 6.64 -15.82
C PHE A 210 -0.50 7.65 -14.67
N LEU A 211 -1.34 7.41 -13.68
CA LEU A 211 -1.56 8.28 -12.54
C LEU A 211 -0.80 7.78 -11.32
N GLU A 212 0.35 8.39 -11.03
CA GLU A 212 1.20 8.06 -9.88
C GLU A 212 0.86 8.94 -8.67
N LEU A 213 0.54 8.29 -7.55
CA LEU A 213 0.09 8.93 -6.32
C LEU A 213 0.99 8.56 -5.13
N GLY A 214 1.82 9.49 -4.69
CA GLY A 214 2.63 9.36 -3.49
C GLY A 214 3.65 8.21 -3.52
N VAL A 215 4.21 7.87 -4.67
CA VAL A 215 5.25 6.84 -4.81
C VAL A 215 6.62 7.45 -4.53
N GLY A 216 7.26 7.02 -3.44
CA GLY A 216 8.59 7.43 -3.06
C GLY A 216 9.71 6.69 -3.81
N TYR A 217 10.97 7.07 -3.52
CA TYR A 217 12.16 6.46 -4.10
C TYR A 217 12.65 5.19 -3.37
N ASN A 218 11.92 4.69 -2.36
CA ASN A 218 12.30 3.44 -1.68
C ASN A 218 12.13 2.21 -2.60
N THR A 219 11.07 2.20 -3.42
CA THR A 219 10.75 1.10 -4.34
C THR A 219 10.32 1.59 -5.73
N PRO A 220 11.12 2.45 -6.40
CA PRO A 220 10.71 3.10 -7.65
C PRO A 220 10.57 2.11 -8.81
N VAL A 221 11.22 0.96 -8.72
CA VAL A 221 11.26 -0.09 -9.76
C VAL A 221 9.91 -0.77 -9.99
N ILE A 222 8.96 -0.66 -9.04
CA ILE A 222 7.66 -1.34 -9.13
C ILE A 222 6.65 -0.48 -9.90
N ILE A 223 6.65 0.83 -9.69
CA ILE A 223 5.63 1.75 -10.25
C ILE A 223 6.30 2.86 -11.07
N LYS A 224 7.14 3.67 -10.44
CA LYS A 224 7.68 4.90 -11.02
C LYS A 224 8.42 4.66 -12.33
N TYR A 225 9.43 3.81 -12.33
CA TYR A 225 10.22 3.53 -13.52
C TYR A 225 9.43 2.79 -14.61
N PRO A 226 8.60 1.78 -14.32
CA PRO A 226 7.71 1.19 -15.30
C PRO A 226 6.74 2.21 -15.93
N PHE A 227 6.14 3.12 -15.15
CA PHE A 227 5.25 4.15 -15.70
C PHE A 227 5.99 5.11 -16.65
N TRP A 228 7.21 5.52 -16.31
CA TRP A 228 8.03 6.32 -17.21
C TRP A 228 8.33 5.59 -18.50
N GLN A 229 8.76 4.33 -18.44
CA GLN A 229 9.07 3.50 -19.61
C GLN A 229 7.85 3.27 -20.50
N MET A 230 6.70 2.96 -19.91
CA MET A 230 5.45 2.77 -20.66
C MET A 230 4.98 4.07 -21.31
N THR A 231 5.11 5.21 -20.61
CA THR A 231 4.81 6.53 -21.18
C THR A 231 5.75 6.87 -22.33
N ALA A 232 7.05 6.54 -22.22
CA ALA A 232 8.01 6.79 -23.30
C ALA A 232 7.68 5.96 -24.57
N LYS A 233 7.31 4.69 -24.37
CA LYS A 233 6.99 3.77 -25.47
C LYS A 233 5.66 4.07 -26.16
N ASN A 234 4.64 4.55 -25.45
CA ASN A 234 3.32 4.85 -26.00
C ASN A 234 3.16 6.35 -26.24
N PRO A 235 3.13 6.84 -27.50
CA PRO A 235 3.01 8.26 -27.80
C PRO A 235 1.65 8.86 -27.37
N ASN A 236 0.62 8.04 -27.19
CA ASN A 236 -0.70 8.46 -26.73
C ASN A 236 -0.84 8.47 -25.20
N ALA A 237 0.19 8.03 -24.45
CA ALA A 237 0.14 7.99 -23.02
C ALA A 237 0.54 9.33 -22.38
N ILE A 238 -0.10 9.64 -21.26
CA ILE A 238 0.21 10.77 -20.37
C ILE A 238 0.65 10.19 -19.02
N TYR A 239 1.69 10.77 -18.44
CA TYR A 239 2.09 10.49 -17.07
C TYR A 239 1.69 11.64 -16.16
N ALA A 240 0.99 11.35 -15.07
CA ALA A 240 0.68 12.32 -14.03
C ALA A 240 1.26 11.83 -12.69
N CYS A 241 2.10 12.66 -12.07
CA CYS A 241 2.69 12.37 -10.77
C CYS A 241 2.26 13.41 -9.75
N ILE A 242 1.59 12.99 -8.69
CA ILE A 242 1.22 13.83 -7.55
C ILE A 242 1.98 13.32 -6.34
N ASN A 243 2.92 14.12 -5.85
CA ASN A 243 3.77 13.72 -4.73
C ASN A 243 4.38 14.95 -4.06
N GLN A 244 4.34 15.01 -2.76
CA GLN A 244 4.97 16.09 -2.01
C GLN A 244 6.50 15.88 -1.95
N GLY A 245 7.25 16.81 -2.56
CA GLY A 245 8.71 16.82 -2.58
C GLY A 245 9.37 15.92 -3.65
N GLN A 246 8.62 15.00 -4.31
CA GLN A 246 9.18 14.04 -5.26
C GLN A 246 8.37 13.90 -6.57
N ALA A 247 7.66 14.95 -6.98
CA ALA A 247 6.90 14.98 -8.23
C ALA A 247 7.81 15.31 -9.42
N VAL A 248 8.41 14.30 -10.02
CA VAL A 248 9.39 14.43 -11.12
C VAL A 248 9.10 13.44 -12.25
N CYS A 249 9.63 13.75 -13.45
CA CYS A 249 9.64 12.86 -14.59
C CYS A 249 10.95 13.01 -15.39
N PRO A 250 11.34 12.00 -16.17
CA PRO A 250 12.45 12.10 -17.11
C PRO A 250 12.18 13.12 -18.23
N GLN A 251 13.27 13.67 -18.80
CA GLN A 251 13.19 14.68 -19.86
C GLN A 251 12.44 14.14 -21.11
N GLU A 252 12.62 12.88 -21.44
CA GLU A 252 12.03 12.23 -22.61
C GLU A 252 10.51 12.24 -22.63
N ILE A 253 9.86 12.26 -21.46
CA ILE A 253 8.40 12.28 -21.33
C ILE A 253 7.85 13.60 -20.82
N GLN A 254 8.69 14.61 -20.59
CA GLN A 254 8.32 15.86 -19.91
C GLN A 254 7.13 16.58 -20.56
N GLN A 255 7.05 16.62 -21.90
CA GLN A 255 5.96 17.28 -22.62
C GLN A 255 4.60 16.56 -22.42
N ARG A 256 4.63 15.26 -22.15
CA ARG A 256 3.46 14.41 -21.88
C ARG A 256 3.32 14.08 -20.39
N SER A 257 3.91 14.91 -19.52
CA SER A 257 3.87 14.71 -18.07
C SER A 257 3.22 15.89 -17.35
N ILE A 258 2.56 15.57 -16.23
CA ILE A 258 1.93 16.49 -15.30
C ILE A 258 2.49 16.18 -13.92
N CYS A 259 3.53 16.89 -13.49
CA CYS A 259 4.14 16.71 -12.18
C CYS A 259 3.63 17.79 -11.22
N MET A 260 2.98 17.38 -10.14
CA MET A 260 2.37 18.25 -9.14
C MET A 260 3.02 18.01 -7.78
N ASN A 261 3.82 18.96 -7.32
CA ASN A 261 4.39 18.94 -5.96
C ASN A 261 3.33 19.45 -4.97
N ALA A 262 2.47 18.53 -4.51
CA ALA A 262 1.33 18.87 -3.66
C ALA A 262 0.89 17.66 -2.82
N ASP A 263 0.04 17.91 -1.82
CA ASP A 263 -0.66 16.85 -1.07
C ASP A 263 -1.60 16.07 -1.99
N VAL A 264 -1.47 14.74 -1.98
CA VAL A 264 -2.23 13.85 -2.87
C VAL A 264 -3.73 13.95 -2.59
N GLY A 265 -4.13 13.96 -1.32
CA GLY A 265 -5.55 14.03 -0.93
C GLY A 265 -6.20 15.33 -1.37
N TYR A 266 -5.48 16.44 -1.24
CA TYR A 266 -5.96 17.76 -1.71
C TYR A 266 -6.17 17.75 -3.23
N ILE A 267 -5.21 17.25 -4.00
CA ILE A 267 -5.35 17.23 -5.47
C ILE A 267 -6.48 16.28 -5.91
N VAL A 268 -6.60 15.10 -5.29
CA VAL A 268 -7.68 14.14 -5.60
C VAL A 268 -9.06 14.79 -5.31
N SER A 269 -9.23 15.44 -4.16
CA SER A 269 -10.50 16.10 -3.80
C SER A 269 -10.91 17.24 -4.75
N LEU A 270 -9.94 17.93 -5.36
CA LEU A 270 -10.20 18.97 -6.36
C LEU A 270 -10.51 18.40 -7.76
N ALA A 271 -10.14 17.15 -8.00
CA ALA A 271 -10.31 16.49 -9.30
C ALA A 271 -11.68 15.80 -9.43
N VAL A 272 -12.30 15.43 -8.29
CA VAL A 272 -13.69 14.93 -8.20
C VAL A 272 -14.67 16.07 -8.41
#